data_e7f7f05c9a22291b83a28a1b7a192dac
#
_entry.id   e7f7f05c9a22291b83a28a1b7a192dac
#
_cell.length_a   1.000
_cell.length_b   1.000
_cell.length_c   1.000
_cell.angle_alpha   90.00
_cell.angle_beta   90.00
_cell.angle_gamma   90.00
#
_symmetry.space_group_name_H-M   'P 1'
#
loop_
_entity.id
_entity.type
_entity.pdbx_description
1 polymer ?
#
loop_
_entity_poly.entity_id
_entity_poly.type
_entity_poly.pdbx_seq_one_letter_code
_entity_poly.pdbx_strand_id
1 'polypeptide(L)'
;ASAEQMLADGFIPDVISTDIHQLAINGPCFDMPTTLSKFMALGMSLYDVIERASVRPAQVMGVADEIGTLKPGALADVAIFDLLDGNFTYYDVFMSARTGKQMLRNAMTIVNGRQLAQQSDPPPMPWIELSPDQQALIERGHTPDAMAGR
;
A
#
# COMPACT_ATOMS: atom_id res chain seq x y z
N ALA A 1 -8.08 6.95 -9.15
CA ALA A 1 -8.21 7.56 -10.49
C ALA A 1 -6.86 7.59 -11.22
N SER A 2 -5.81 8.23 -10.70
CA SER A 2 -4.54 8.38 -11.45
C SER A 2 -3.83 7.05 -11.73
N ALA A 3 -3.63 6.19 -10.73
CA ALA A 3 -3.00 4.88 -10.93
C ALA A 3 -3.82 3.97 -11.86
N GLU A 4 -5.14 4.01 -11.75
CA GLU A 4 -6.05 3.26 -12.63
C GLU A 4 -5.89 3.69 -14.09
N GLN A 5 -5.82 5.00 -14.35
CA GLN A 5 -5.61 5.52 -15.70
C GLN A 5 -4.24 5.14 -16.24
N MET A 6 -3.19 5.28 -15.43
CA MET A 6 -1.83 4.89 -15.83
C MET A 6 -1.75 3.41 -16.23
N LEU A 7 -2.35 2.51 -15.43
CA LEU A 7 -2.38 1.09 -15.75
C LEU A 7 -3.19 0.81 -17.03
N ALA A 8 -4.33 1.50 -17.23
CA ALA A 8 -5.15 1.38 -18.44
C ALA A 8 -4.39 1.86 -19.69
N ASP A 9 -3.53 2.86 -19.57
CA ASP A 9 -2.68 3.38 -20.64
C ASP A 9 -1.43 2.50 -20.85
N GLY A 10 -1.29 1.38 -20.12
CA GLY A 10 -0.17 0.45 -20.22
C GLY A 10 1.08 0.88 -19.45
N PHE A 11 0.99 1.91 -18.63
CA PHE A 11 2.08 2.36 -17.78
C PHE A 11 2.07 1.61 -16.45
N ILE A 12 3.04 0.73 -16.25
CA ILE A 12 3.20 -0.06 -15.02
C ILE A 12 4.32 0.58 -14.19
N PRO A 13 4.08 0.92 -12.90
CA PRO A 13 5.11 1.55 -12.07
C PRO A 13 6.29 0.57 -11.83
N ASP A 14 7.51 1.06 -11.83
CA ASP A 14 8.69 0.25 -11.51
C ASP A 14 8.75 -0.14 -10.04
N VAL A 15 8.32 0.75 -9.16
CA VAL A 15 8.36 0.58 -7.71
C VAL A 15 7.01 0.97 -7.11
N ILE A 16 6.58 0.25 -6.10
CA ILE A 16 5.43 0.58 -5.26
C ILE A 16 5.94 0.89 -3.85
N SER A 17 5.60 2.07 -3.33
CA SER A 17 5.80 2.46 -1.95
C SER A 17 4.49 2.96 -1.33
N THR A 18 4.46 3.05 -0.01
CA THR A 18 3.23 3.42 0.72
C THR A 18 3.02 4.92 0.80
N ASP A 19 4.11 5.69 0.77
CA ASP A 19 4.09 7.12 1.11
C ASP A 19 3.37 7.40 2.45
N ILE A 20 3.54 6.49 3.43
CA ILE A 20 2.93 6.64 4.75
C ILE A 20 3.53 7.85 5.45
N HIS A 21 2.67 8.75 5.84
CA HIS A 21 2.99 9.92 6.63
C HIS A 21 1.90 10.18 7.68
N GLN A 22 2.10 11.15 8.53
CA GLN A 22 1.22 11.43 9.68
C GLN A 22 -0.27 11.55 9.31
N LEU A 23 -0.62 12.06 8.13
CA LEU A 23 -2.01 12.20 7.69
C LEU A 23 -2.57 10.91 7.07
N ALA A 24 -1.73 10.02 6.57
CA ALA A 24 -2.14 8.81 5.85
C ALA A 24 -2.10 7.53 6.70
N ILE A 25 -1.42 7.55 7.85
CA ILE A 25 -1.23 6.36 8.70
C ILE A 25 -2.55 5.83 9.29
N ASN A 26 -3.51 6.71 9.54
CA ASN A 26 -4.85 6.34 10.00
C ASN A 26 -5.85 6.17 8.87
N GLY A 27 -5.38 6.19 7.61
CA GLY A 27 -6.13 5.99 6.38
C GLY A 27 -5.92 7.11 5.36
N PRO A 28 -6.06 6.77 4.08
CA PRO A 28 -6.41 5.46 3.52
C PRO A 28 -5.22 4.53 3.27
N CYS A 29 -4.01 4.83 3.79
CA CYS A 29 -2.79 4.11 3.41
C CYS A 29 -2.23 3.15 4.46
N PHE A 30 -2.77 3.01 5.62
CA PHE A 30 -2.40 2.20 6.80
C PHE A 30 -1.04 1.47 6.80
N ASP A 31 -0.75 0.67 5.79
CA ASP A 31 0.40 -0.22 5.70
C ASP A 31 0.73 -0.61 4.25
N MET A 32 1.83 -1.31 4.07
CA MET A 32 2.23 -1.84 2.77
C MET A 32 1.25 -2.90 2.24
N PRO A 33 0.78 -3.90 2.99
CA PRO A 33 -0.21 -4.87 2.51
C PRO A 33 -1.46 -4.21 1.93
N THR A 34 -2.00 -3.19 2.58
CA THR A 34 -3.15 -2.42 2.08
C THR A 34 -2.83 -1.73 0.77
N THR A 35 -1.65 -1.11 0.66
CA THR A 35 -1.20 -0.45 -0.58
C THR A 35 -1.09 -1.44 -1.73
N LEU A 36 -0.46 -2.60 -1.51
CA LEU A 36 -0.33 -3.65 -2.51
C LEU A 36 -1.70 -4.19 -2.94
N SER A 37 -2.60 -4.38 -1.97
CA SER A 37 -3.97 -4.84 -2.23
C SER A 37 -4.77 -3.87 -3.10
N LYS A 38 -4.54 -2.55 -2.96
CA LYS A 38 -5.13 -1.54 -3.86
C LYS A 38 -4.67 -1.73 -5.29
N PHE A 39 -3.38 -1.95 -5.53
CA PHE A 39 -2.88 -2.22 -6.88
C PHE A 39 -3.41 -3.54 -7.45
N MET A 40 -3.58 -4.58 -6.61
CA MET A 40 -4.27 -5.81 -7.02
C MET A 40 -5.72 -5.54 -7.40
N ALA A 41 -6.44 -4.69 -6.67
CA ALA A 41 -7.82 -4.29 -7.00
C ALA A 41 -7.91 -3.49 -8.32
N LEU A 42 -6.81 -2.90 -8.77
CA LEU A 42 -6.68 -2.25 -10.08
C LEU A 42 -6.22 -3.19 -11.20
N GLY A 43 -6.02 -4.48 -10.92
CA GLY A 43 -5.72 -5.51 -11.91
C GLY A 43 -4.27 -5.97 -12.00
N MET A 44 -3.37 -5.48 -11.14
CA MET A 44 -2.02 -6.03 -11.06
C MET A 44 -2.04 -7.41 -10.40
N SER A 45 -1.16 -8.31 -10.86
CA SER A 45 -1.02 -9.64 -10.24
C SER A 45 -0.35 -9.56 -8.86
N LEU A 46 -0.58 -10.56 -8.02
CA LEU A 46 0.13 -10.70 -6.74
C LEU A 46 1.65 -10.67 -6.94
N TYR A 47 2.15 -11.39 -7.95
CA TYR A 47 3.57 -11.41 -8.27
C TYR A 47 4.11 -10.01 -8.58
N ASP A 48 3.40 -9.28 -9.45
CA ASP A 48 3.81 -7.93 -9.86
C ASP A 48 3.89 -6.95 -8.68
N VAL A 49 2.91 -6.96 -7.79
CA VAL A 49 2.92 -6.03 -6.65
C VAL A 49 4.02 -6.38 -5.64
N ILE A 50 4.28 -7.67 -5.39
CA ILE A 50 5.37 -8.10 -4.52
C ILE A 50 6.73 -7.78 -5.15
N GLU A 51 6.94 -8.05 -6.43
CA GLU A 51 8.18 -7.73 -7.12
C GLU A 51 8.51 -6.23 -7.01
N ARG A 52 7.50 -5.36 -7.21
CA ARG A 52 7.65 -3.90 -7.18
C ARG A 52 7.76 -3.30 -5.78
N ALA A 53 7.49 -4.08 -4.77
CA ALA A 53 7.66 -3.68 -3.37
C ALA A 53 8.91 -4.29 -2.72
N SER A 54 9.63 -5.16 -3.41
CA SER A 54 10.78 -5.88 -2.86
C SER A 54 12.01 -5.82 -3.78
N VAL A 55 12.10 -6.68 -4.78
CA VAL A 55 13.30 -6.80 -5.62
C VAL A 55 13.55 -5.55 -6.48
N ARG A 56 12.50 -4.94 -7.02
CA ARG A 56 12.65 -3.73 -7.86
C ARG A 56 13.22 -2.54 -7.09
N PRO A 57 12.69 -2.16 -5.90
CA PRO A 57 13.32 -1.14 -5.07
C PRO A 57 14.78 -1.45 -4.74
N ALA A 58 15.09 -2.71 -4.40
CA ALA A 58 16.46 -3.12 -4.10
C ALA A 58 17.40 -2.94 -5.31
N GLN A 59 16.92 -3.26 -6.52
CA GLN A 59 17.66 -3.02 -7.78
C GLN A 59 17.89 -1.52 -8.01
N VAL A 60 16.88 -0.69 -7.85
CA VAL A 60 16.96 0.77 -8.01
C VAL A 60 17.97 1.37 -7.04
N MET A 61 18.02 0.86 -5.82
CA MET A 61 18.97 1.30 -4.78
C MET A 61 20.37 0.69 -4.94
N GLY A 62 20.56 -0.29 -5.82
CA GLY A 62 21.84 -0.98 -6.02
C GLY A 62 22.23 -1.97 -4.93
N VAL A 63 21.25 -2.49 -4.17
CA VAL A 63 21.44 -3.40 -3.02
C VAL A 63 20.70 -4.74 -3.18
N ALA A 64 20.40 -5.13 -4.42
CA ALA A 64 19.61 -6.35 -4.71
C ALA A 64 20.30 -7.67 -4.32
N ASP A 65 21.62 -7.65 -4.09
CA ASP A 65 22.34 -8.81 -3.56
C ASP A 65 22.18 -8.98 -2.05
N GLU A 66 21.74 -7.93 -1.34
CA GLU A 66 21.64 -7.91 0.11
C GLU A 66 20.18 -8.04 0.60
N ILE A 67 19.23 -7.36 -0.07
CA ILE A 67 17.82 -7.28 0.31
C ILE A 67 16.89 -7.51 -0.89
N GLY A 68 15.58 -7.60 -0.63
CA GLY A 68 14.56 -7.81 -1.66
C GLY A 68 14.54 -9.23 -2.23
N THR A 69 15.23 -10.18 -1.61
CA THR A 69 15.39 -11.55 -2.05
C THR A 69 15.42 -12.53 -0.87
N LEU A 70 15.01 -13.78 -1.12
CA LEU A 70 15.10 -14.87 -0.15
C LEU A 70 16.30 -15.80 -0.43
N LYS A 71 17.30 -15.34 -1.17
CA LYS A 71 18.51 -16.13 -1.45
C LYS A 71 19.31 -16.38 -0.16
N PRO A 72 19.86 -17.59 0.03
CA PRO A 72 20.80 -17.83 1.11
C PRO A 72 21.97 -16.84 1.06
N GLY A 73 22.28 -16.24 2.21
CA GLY A 73 23.34 -15.22 2.33
C GLY A 73 22.85 -13.77 2.28
N ALA A 74 21.62 -13.52 1.84
CA ALA A 74 20.99 -12.20 1.96
C ALA A 74 20.59 -11.89 3.42
N LEU A 75 20.30 -10.62 3.69
CA LEU A 75 19.77 -10.22 5.00
C LEU A 75 18.45 -10.93 5.28
N ALA A 76 18.28 -11.37 6.52
CA ALA A 76 17.09 -12.11 6.95
C ALA A 76 15.93 -11.13 7.27
N ASP A 77 15.53 -10.35 6.26
CA ASP A 77 14.39 -9.44 6.29
C ASP A 77 13.26 -10.06 5.48
N VAL A 78 12.24 -10.56 6.17
CA VAL A 78 11.15 -11.33 5.56
C VAL A 78 9.79 -10.80 6.02
N ALA A 79 8.91 -10.50 5.09
CA ALA A 79 7.51 -10.24 5.34
C ALA A 79 6.67 -11.42 4.86
N ILE A 80 5.79 -11.92 5.73
CA ILE A 80 4.87 -13.02 5.44
C ILE A 80 3.46 -12.47 5.46
N PHE A 81 2.69 -12.77 4.41
CA PHE A 81 1.32 -12.30 4.26
C PHE A 81 0.35 -13.46 4.11
N ASP A 82 -0.82 -13.31 4.71
CA ASP A 82 -2.01 -14.06 4.30
C ASP A 82 -2.60 -13.40 3.07
N LEU A 83 -3.03 -14.19 2.10
CA LEU A 83 -3.85 -13.75 0.98
C LEU A 83 -5.29 -14.15 1.27
N LEU A 84 -6.13 -13.17 1.55
CA LEU A 84 -7.54 -13.38 1.88
C LEU A 84 -8.39 -13.16 0.65
N ASP A 85 -9.30 -14.09 0.37
CA ASP A 85 -10.33 -13.96 -0.67
C ASP A 85 -11.62 -13.37 -0.06
N GLY A 86 -12.24 -12.43 -0.76
CA GLY A 86 -13.45 -11.77 -0.27
C GLY A 86 -13.88 -10.58 -1.12
N ASN A 87 -14.68 -9.70 -0.54
CA ASN A 87 -15.04 -8.42 -1.11
C ASN A 87 -14.50 -7.32 -0.18
N PHE A 88 -13.46 -6.66 -0.62
CA PHE A 88 -12.78 -5.63 0.17
C PHE A 88 -12.94 -4.28 -0.51
N THR A 89 -13.33 -3.26 0.26
CA THR A 89 -13.45 -1.90 -0.25
C THR A 89 -12.19 -1.11 0.09
N TYR A 90 -11.54 -0.58 -0.94
CA TYR A 90 -10.37 0.27 -0.82
C TYR A 90 -10.71 1.70 -1.18
N TYR A 91 -10.10 2.65 -0.47
CA TYR A 91 -10.30 4.07 -0.70
C TYR A 91 -8.98 4.74 -1.10
N ASP A 92 -9.06 5.73 -1.97
CA ASP A 92 -7.97 6.66 -2.24
C ASP A 92 -8.05 7.88 -1.30
N VAL A 93 -7.11 8.82 -1.46
CA VAL A 93 -7.06 10.05 -0.66
C VAL A 93 -8.31 10.94 -0.84
N PHE A 94 -9.06 10.77 -1.92
CA PHE A 94 -10.31 11.47 -2.19
C PHE A 94 -11.54 10.67 -1.76
N MET A 95 -11.36 9.58 -1.02
CA MET A 95 -12.42 8.66 -0.60
C MET A 95 -13.17 7.99 -1.77
N SER A 96 -12.55 7.96 -2.95
CA SER A 96 -13.08 7.18 -4.08
C SER A 96 -12.90 5.69 -3.79
N ALA A 97 -14.00 4.95 -3.79
CA ALA A 97 -14.02 3.54 -3.46
C ALA A 97 -13.72 2.63 -4.66
N ARG A 98 -12.98 1.55 -4.42
CA ARG A 98 -12.82 0.43 -5.36
C ARG A 98 -12.97 -0.88 -4.61
N THR A 99 -13.64 -1.85 -5.22
CA THR A 99 -13.80 -3.19 -4.65
C THR A 99 -12.75 -4.13 -5.24
N GLY A 100 -11.96 -4.74 -4.36
CA GLY A 100 -11.07 -5.85 -4.69
C GLY A 100 -11.63 -7.19 -4.24
N LYS A 101 -11.15 -8.27 -4.83
CA LYS A 101 -11.52 -9.65 -4.49
C LYS A 101 -10.52 -10.31 -3.56
N GLN A 102 -9.37 -9.71 -3.36
CA GLN A 102 -8.30 -10.20 -2.52
C GLN A 102 -7.72 -9.10 -1.67
N MET A 103 -7.23 -9.47 -0.48
CA MET A 103 -6.54 -8.59 0.45
C MET A 103 -5.32 -9.30 1.02
N LEU A 104 -4.20 -8.61 1.03
CA LEU A 104 -3.00 -9.02 1.77
C LEU A 104 -3.13 -8.56 3.23
N ARG A 105 -2.83 -9.45 4.16
CA ARG A 105 -2.73 -9.16 5.58
C ARG A 105 -1.38 -9.59 6.09
N ASN A 106 -0.70 -8.74 6.87
CA ASN A 106 0.56 -9.11 7.48
C ASN A 106 0.34 -10.24 8.49
N ALA A 107 1.00 -11.37 8.29
CA ALA A 107 1.02 -12.49 9.22
C ALA A 107 2.26 -12.45 10.12
N MET A 108 3.41 -12.02 9.58
CA MET A 108 4.66 -11.93 10.34
C MET A 108 5.66 -11.02 9.62
N THR A 109 6.43 -10.29 10.39
CA THR A 109 7.58 -9.52 9.88
C THR A 109 8.83 -9.93 10.67
N ILE A 110 9.88 -10.26 9.94
CA ILE A 110 11.20 -10.61 10.46
C ILE A 110 12.17 -9.53 9.96
N VAL A 111 12.96 -8.96 10.84
CA VAL A 111 14.02 -8.01 10.52
C VAL A 111 15.33 -8.49 11.14
N ASN A 112 16.35 -8.61 10.31
CA ASN A 112 17.65 -9.12 10.70
C ASN A 112 17.56 -10.45 11.50
N GLY A 113 16.70 -11.37 11.01
CA GLY A 113 16.47 -12.68 11.60
C GLY A 113 15.65 -12.68 12.90
N ARG A 114 15.08 -11.53 13.33
CA ARG A 114 14.26 -11.42 14.54
C ARG A 114 12.82 -11.07 14.17
N GLN A 115 11.89 -11.85 14.71
CA GLN A 115 10.47 -11.53 14.54
C GLN A 115 10.13 -10.23 15.29
N LEU A 116 9.46 -9.32 14.58
CA LEU A 116 8.86 -8.13 15.19
C LEU A 116 7.54 -8.47 15.87
N ALA A 117 7.16 -7.66 16.86
CA ALA A 117 5.83 -7.73 17.43
C ALA A 117 4.79 -7.46 16.34
N GLN A 118 3.75 -8.29 16.29
CA GLN A 118 2.67 -8.12 15.33
C GLN A 118 1.93 -6.80 15.60
N GLN A 119 1.73 -6.02 14.55
CA GLN A 119 0.86 -4.87 14.61
C GLN A 119 -0.61 -5.32 14.60
N SER A 120 -1.49 -4.54 15.23
CA SER A 120 -2.92 -4.77 15.12
C SER A 120 -3.37 -4.58 13.67
N ASP A 121 -4.38 -5.37 13.26
CA ASP A 121 -5.01 -5.18 11.96
C ASP A 121 -5.55 -3.74 11.85
N PRO A 122 -5.55 -3.16 10.64
CA PRO A 122 -6.20 -1.87 10.43
C PRO A 122 -7.68 -1.95 10.82
N PRO A 123 -8.25 -0.90 11.41
CA PRO A 123 -9.66 -0.90 11.76
C PRO A 123 -10.54 -1.11 10.50
N PRO A 124 -11.72 -1.74 10.60
CA PRO A 124 -12.61 -1.95 9.47
C PRO A 124 -13.14 -0.62 8.89
N MET A 125 -13.30 -0.56 7.58
CA MET A 125 -13.90 0.57 6.87
C MET A 125 -15.42 0.67 7.08
N PRO A 126 -16.05 1.83 7.13
CA PRO A 126 -15.50 3.17 7.23
C PRO A 126 -15.19 3.50 8.69
N TRP A 127 -13.96 3.75 8.99
CA TRP A 127 -13.45 3.90 10.35
C TRP A 127 -12.73 5.23 10.59
N ILE A 128 -12.58 6.03 9.56
CA ILE A 128 -12.03 7.36 9.72
C ILE A 128 -13.19 8.28 10.06
N GLU A 129 -13.31 8.65 11.31
CA GLU A 129 -13.96 9.89 11.63
C GLU A 129 -13.05 11.02 11.14
N LEU A 130 -13.34 11.49 9.94
CA LEU A 130 -12.71 12.70 9.45
C LEU A 130 -13.06 13.83 10.41
N SER A 131 -12.06 14.64 10.80
CA SER A 131 -12.34 15.85 11.53
C SER A 131 -13.33 16.71 10.71
N PRO A 132 -14.12 17.57 11.33
CA PRO A 132 -15.06 18.45 10.61
C PRO A 132 -14.36 19.26 9.48
N ASP A 133 -13.11 19.64 9.70
CA ASP A 133 -12.31 20.37 8.70
C ASP A 133 -11.94 19.49 7.50
N GLN A 134 -11.56 18.24 7.73
CA GLN A 134 -11.25 17.27 6.68
C GLN A 134 -12.50 16.91 5.87
N GLN A 135 -13.63 16.70 6.54
CA GLN A 135 -14.91 16.43 5.90
C GLN A 135 -15.37 17.64 5.06
N ALA A 136 -15.21 18.84 5.58
CA ALA A 136 -15.51 20.08 4.86
C ALA A 136 -14.61 20.28 3.63
N LEU A 137 -13.37 19.77 3.62
CA LEU A 137 -12.49 19.80 2.46
C LEU A 137 -12.99 18.86 1.35
N ILE A 138 -13.43 17.67 1.71
CA ILE A 138 -13.99 16.69 0.76
C ILE A 138 -15.30 17.19 0.17
N GLU A 139 -16.21 17.72 0.99
CA GLU A 139 -17.50 18.25 0.57
C GLU A 139 -17.37 19.46 -0.36
N ARG A 140 -16.32 20.27 -0.22
CA ARG A 140 -16.04 21.41 -1.11
C ARG A 140 -15.39 21.01 -2.43
N GLY A 141 -15.16 19.72 -2.69
CA GLY A 141 -14.51 19.24 -3.90
C GLY A 141 -13.08 19.76 -4.06
N HIS A 142 -12.34 19.89 -2.95
CA HIS A 142 -10.97 20.38 -2.98
C HIS A 142 -10.08 19.40 -3.74
N THR A 143 -9.59 19.85 -4.87
CA THR A 143 -8.54 19.18 -5.62
C THR A 143 -7.18 19.36 -4.92
N PRO A 144 -6.18 18.48 -5.19
CA PRO A 144 -4.84 18.57 -4.60
C PRO A 144 -4.19 19.95 -4.69
N ASP A 145 -4.49 20.73 -5.73
CA ASP A 145 -3.97 22.08 -5.94
C ASP A 145 -4.42 23.07 -4.85
N ALA A 146 -5.56 22.84 -4.23
CA ALA A 146 -6.04 23.68 -3.14
C ALA A 146 -5.35 23.37 -1.79
N MET A 147 -4.72 22.20 -1.64
CA MET A 147 -3.95 21.84 -0.45
C MET A 147 -2.49 22.30 -0.54
N ALA A 148 -1.96 22.51 -1.74
CA ALA A 148 -0.56 22.93 -1.96
C ALA A 148 -0.30 24.41 -1.64
N GLY A 149 -1.34 25.20 -1.36
CA GLY A 149 -1.28 26.64 -1.12
C GLY A 149 -1.37 27.08 0.37
N ARG A 150 -1.08 26.20 1.33
CA ARG A 150 -1.04 26.56 2.77
C ARG A 150 0.28 26.18 3.41
#